data_bbe0d2980e26cc7312c15a19eaf367f8
#
_entry.id   bbe0d2980e26cc7312c15a19eaf367f8
#
_cell.length_a   1.000
_cell.length_b   1.000
_cell.length_c   1.000
_cell.angle_alpha   90.00
_cell.angle_beta   90.00
_cell.angle_gamma   90.00
#
_symmetry.space_group_name_H-M   'P 1'
#
loop_
_entity.id
_entity.type
_entity.pdbx_description
1 polymer ?
#
loop_
_entity_poly.entity_id
_entity_poly.type
_entity_poly.pdbx_seq_one_letter_code
_entity_poly.pdbx_strand_id
1 'polypeptide(L)'
;NPMKKEKGLHSRNIHLQEYNFDALIKDYPSLASFVKKNKYDALGIDFFNPNAVLTLNQALLAHNYKVIDWSVPKGHLCPPVPGRADYIHYIADLLAEAHDGKPPVGTKIKGLDIGSGTSCIYPILGNCIYGWKFVGSDISSDAINHANKILNSNPTLKKNIKTRFQKSAKHTFKDLIKSDEKFDFTMCNPPFYSSLEEAKNASSRKVKNLNVNKVKKGHTPVNKNNP
;
A
#
# COMPACT_ATOMS: atom_id res chain seq x y z
N ASN A 1 -12.60 -15.38 -28.29
CA ASN A 1 -11.54 -14.58 -27.66
C ASN A 1 -11.64 -14.74 -26.15
N PRO A 2 -10.69 -15.44 -25.50
CA PRO A 2 -10.65 -15.41 -24.05
C PRO A 2 -10.20 -14.02 -23.63
N MET A 3 -11.08 -13.30 -22.91
CA MET A 3 -10.73 -12.04 -22.28
C MET A 3 -9.51 -12.26 -21.40
N LYS A 4 -8.39 -11.61 -21.74
CA LYS A 4 -7.24 -11.48 -20.83
C LYS A 4 -7.79 -10.86 -19.55
N LYS A 5 -7.78 -11.61 -18.46
CA LYS A 5 -7.95 -11.08 -17.11
C LYS A 5 -6.78 -10.13 -16.88
N GLU A 6 -6.97 -8.84 -17.13
CA GLU A 6 -6.05 -7.81 -16.66
C GLU A 6 -6.03 -7.94 -15.15
N LYS A 7 -4.87 -8.26 -14.58
CA LYS A 7 -4.62 -8.12 -13.14
C LYS A 7 -4.50 -6.62 -12.86
N GLY A 8 -5.62 -5.93 -12.95
CA GLY A 8 -5.71 -4.51 -12.66
C GLY A 8 -6.01 -4.26 -11.18
N LEU A 9 -5.77 -3.04 -10.75
CA LEU A 9 -6.24 -2.52 -9.49
C LEU A 9 -7.78 -2.45 -9.47
N HIS A 10 -8.38 -2.27 -8.30
CA HIS A 10 -9.81 -2.09 -8.12
C HIS A 10 -10.36 -0.94 -8.98
N SER A 11 -11.57 -1.09 -9.54
CA SER A 11 -12.15 -0.10 -10.48
C SER A 11 -12.27 1.32 -9.92
N ARG A 12 -12.43 1.48 -8.62
CA ARG A 12 -12.45 2.79 -7.93
C ARG A 12 -11.08 3.31 -7.54
N ASN A 13 -10.01 2.55 -7.78
CA ASN A 13 -8.67 2.95 -7.41
C ASN A 13 -8.17 4.02 -8.38
N ILE A 14 -7.90 5.22 -7.87
CA ILE A 14 -7.41 6.34 -8.71
C ILE A 14 -6.04 6.05 -9.33
N HIS A 15 -5.28 5.10 -8.78
CA HIS A 15 -3.97 4.69 -9.29
C HIS A 15 -4.03 3.69 -10.45
N LEU A 16 -5.21 3.41 -10.99
CA LEU A 16 -5.38 2.73 -12.30
C LEU A 16 -4.82 3.56 -13.45
N GLN A 17 -4.87 4.89 -13.30
CA GLN A 17 -4.35 5.81 -14.31
C GLN A 17 -2.82 5.83 -14.30
N GLU A 18 -2.23 6.09 -15.45
CA GLU A 18 -0.79 6.32 -15.56
C GLU A 18 -0.37 7.52 -14.70
N TYR A 19 0.85 7.46 -14.16
CA TYR A 19 1.37 8.53 -13.33
C TYR A 19 1.65 9.78 -14.16
N ASN A 20 1.08 10.90 -13.78
CA ASN A 20 1.47 12.21 -14.28
C ASN A 20 2.70 12.70 -13.48
N PHE A 21 3.89 12.35 -13.94
CA PHE A 21 5.14 12.70 -13.24
C PHE A 21 5.36 14.20 -13.11
N ASP A 22 4.92 15.01 -14.07
CA ASP A 22 5.04 16.47 -13.98
C ASP A 22 4.20 17.04 -12.83
N ALA A 23 2.97 16.55 -12.68
CA ALA A 23 2.10 16.94 -11.58
C ALA A 23 2.63 16.43 -10.22
N LEU A 24 3.15 15.19 -10.17
CA LEU A 24 3.75 14.62 -8.97
C LEU A 24 4.99 15.40 -8.53
N ILE A 25 5.88 15.76 -9.47
CA ILE A 25 7.09 16.53 -9.20
C ILE A 25 6.73 17.95 -8.73
N LYS A 26 5.69 18.56 -9.29
CA LYS A 26 5.21 19.88 -8.85
C LYS A 26 4.85 19.87 -7.36
N ASP A 27 4.13 18.86 -6.91
CA ASP A 27 3.68 18.75 -5.51
C ASP A 27 4.74 18.11 -4.59
N TYR A 28 5.68 17.34 -5.15
CA TYR A 28 6.76 16.68 -4.43
C TYR A 28 8.08 16.74 -5.21
N PRO A 29 8.80 17.88 -5.17
CA PRO A 29 9.97 18.15 -6.02
C PRO A 29 11.10 17.13 -5.91
N SER A 30 11.28 16.50 -4.73
CA SER A 30 12.32 15.47 -4.52
C SER A 30 12.19 14.28 -5.47
N LEU A 31 11.02 14.06 -6.07
CA LEU A 31 10.80 12.98 -7.03
C LEU A 31 11.58 13.21 -8.34
N ALA A 32 11.85 14.44 -8.72
CA ALA A 32 12.49 14.78 -9.99
C ALA A 32 13.84 14.06 -10.20
N SER A 33 14.63 13.89 -9.13
CA SER A 33 15.94 13.23 -9.21
C SER A 33 15.86 11.73 -9.55
N PHE A 34 14.71 11.11 -9.39
CA PHE A 34 14.48 9.67 -9.66
C PHE A 34 13.74 9.41 -10.97
N VAL A 35 13.14 10.44 -11.59
CA VAL A 35 12.36 10.27 -12.82
C VAL A 35 13.28 10.31 -14.02
N LYS A 36 13.19 9.29 -14.88
CA LYS A 36 13.98 9.15 -16.10
C LYS A 36 13.10 8.62 -17.23
N LYS A 37 13.47 8.97 -18.46
CA LYS A 37 12.88 8.36 -19.65
C LYS A 37 13.36 6.91 -19.79
N ASN A 38 12.44 6.03 -20.09
CA ASN A 38 12.74 4.64 -20.41
C ASN A 38 13.06 4.47 -21.92
N LYS A 39 13.34 3.25 -22.36
CA LYS A 39 13.64 2.93 -23.75
C LYS A 39 12.50 3.25 -24.75
N TYR A 40 11.31 3.57 -24.27
CA TYR A 40 10.15 3.95 -25.07
C TYR A 40 9.83 5.45 -24.97
N ASP A 41 10.80 6.24 -24.49
CA ASP A 41 10.66 7.70 -24.24
C ASP A 41 9.59 8.09 -23.21
N ALA A 42 9.07 7.11 -22.44
CA ALA A 42 8.12 7.34 -21.36
C ALA A 42 8.83 7.60 -20.04
N LEU A 43 8.30 8.55 -19.25
CA LEU A 43 8.81 8.84 -17.92
C LEU A 43 8.53 7.67 -16.96
N GLY A 44 9.47 7.40 -16.08
CA GLY A 44 9.36 6.35 -15.08
C GLY A 44 10.44 6.46 -14.01
N ILE A 45 10.38 5.55 -13.04
CA ILE A 45 11.42 5.41 -12.01
C ILE A 45 12.04 4.01 -12.08
N ASP A 46 13.19 3.87 -11.45
CA ASP A 46 13.78 2.56 -11.19
C ASP A 46 13.12 1.92 -9.96
N PHE A 47 12.22 0.96 -10.17
CA PHE A 47 11.53 0.23 -9.11
C PHE A 47 12.43 -0.73 -8.31
N PHE A 48 13.68 -0.95 -8.72
CA PHE A 48 14.68 -1.66 -7.94
C PHE A 48 15.44 -0.75 -6.97
N ASN A 49 15.31 0.57 -7.13
CA ASN A 49 15.88 1.55 -6.21
C ASN A 49 14.89 1.84 -5.06
N PRO A 50 15.17 1.41 -3.81
CA PRO A 50 14.26 1.65 -2.68
C PRO A 50 13.98 3.13 -2.40
N ASN A 51 14.94 4.00 -2.66
CA ASN A 51 14.76 5.45 -2.46
C ASN A 51 13.81 6.05 -3.52
N ALA A 52 13.91 5.57 -4.77
CA ALA A 52 12.99 5.99 -5.83
C ALA A 52 11.56 5.53 -5.51
N VAL A 53 11.38 4.29 -5.06
CA VAL A 53 10.08 3.73 -4.67
C VAL A 53 9.49 4.49 -3.48
N LEU A 54 10.27 4.76 -2.44
CA LEU A 54 9.83 5.55 -1.29
C LEU A 54 9.39 6.95 -1.73
N THR A 55 10.21 7.62 -2.53
CA THR A 55 9.92 8.99 -2.98
C THR A 55 8.68 9.06 -3.88
N LEU A 56 8.48 8.07 -4.77
CA LEU A 56 7.25 7.98 -5.55
C LEU A 56 6.02 7.84 -4.64
N ASN A 57 6.06 6.95 -3.65
CA ASN A 57 4.91 6.76 -2.76
C ASN A 57 4.65 7.99 -1.87
N GLN A 58 5.69 8.69 -1.43
CA GLN A 58 5.56 9.99 -0.77
C GLN A 58 4.88 11.02 -1.68
N ALA A 59 5.29 11.09 -2.94
CA ALA A 59 4.69 11.98 -3.93
C ALA A 59 3.21 11.64 -4.21
N LEU A 60 2.86 10.36 -4.32
CA LEU A 60 1.46 9.91 -4.48
C LEU A 60 0.60 10.34 -3.30
N LEU A 61 1.10 10.19 -2.08
CA LEU A 61 0.38 10.60 -0.87
C LEU A 61 0.22 12.12 -0.79
N ALA A 62 1.27 12.88 -1.11
CA ALA A 62 1.21 14.34 -1.11
C ALA A 62 0.25 14.87 -2.18
N HIS A 63 0.36 14.37 -3.41
CA HIS A 63 -0.43 14.84 -4.56
C HIS A 63 -1.90 14.45 -4.44
N ASN A 64 -2.19 13.16 -4.22
CA ASN A 64 -3.57 12.66 -4.28
C ASN A 64 -4.34 12.82 -2.97
N TYR A 65 -3.66 12.80 -1.82
CA TYR A 65 -4.30 12.73 -0.51
C TYR A 65 -3.91 13.87 0.43
N LYS A 66 -3.02 14.77 0.00
CA LYS A 66 -2.53 15.92 0.80
C LYS A 66 -1.86 15.50 2.12
N VAL A 67 -1.25 14.32 2.12
CA VAL A 67 -0.50 13.80 3.27
C VAL A 67 0.95 14.24 3.17
N ILE A 68 1.46 14.87 4.21
CA ILE A 68 2.84 15.37 4.31
C ILE A 68 3.65 14.57 5.33
N ASP A 69 4.97 14.65 5.25
CA ASP A 69 5.91 14.04 6.19
C ASP A 69 5.71 12.54 6.41
N TRP A 70 5.13 11.86 5.42
CA TRP A 70 5.01 10.41 5.46
C TRP A 70 6.35 9.77 5.09
N SER A 71 6.76 8.82 5.90
CA SER A 71 8.03 8.11 5.70
C SER A 71 7.99 6.70 6.26
N VAL A 72 9.00 5.91 5.92
CA VAL A 72 9.33 4.63 6.55
C VAL A 72 10.75 4.68 7.08
N PRO A 73 11.03 4.07 8.24
CA PRO A 73 12.38 4.02 8.78
C PRO A 73 13.35 3.31 7.83
N LYS A 74 14.62 3.68 7.89
CA LYS A 74 15.67 3.04 7.08
C LYS A 74 15.67 1.53 7.30
N GLY A 75 15.72 0.77 6.22
CA GLY A 75 15.72 -0.69 6.25
C GLY A 75 14.34 -1.34 6.30
N HIS A 76 13.26 -0.55 6.45
CA HIS A 76 11.89 -1.06 6.35
C HIS A 76 11.41 -1.06 4.91
N LEU A 77 10.49 -1.98 4.60
CA LEU A 77 9.82 -2.00 3.30
C LEU A 77 8.85 -0.84 3.17
N CYS A 78 8.91 -0.13 2.04
CA CYS A 78 7.93 0.86 1.69
C CYS A 78 6.64 0.15 1.19
N PRO A 79 5.49 0.34 1.85
CA PRO A 79 4.24 -0.17 1.34
C PRO A 79 3.84 0.59 0.07
N PRO A 80 3.58 -0.10 -1.05
CA PRO A 80 3.15 0.55 -2.29
C PRO A 80 1.73 1.08 -2.15
N VAL A 81 1.56 2.39 -2.22
CA VAL A 81 0.26 3.08 -2.06
C VAL A 81 -0.83 2.50 -2.97
N PRO A 82 -0.58 2.28 -4.29
CA PRO A 82 -1.63 1.77 -5.17
C PRO A 82 -2.22 0.43 -4.73
N GLY A 83 -1.38 -0.55 -4.41
CA GLY A 83 -1.84 -1.87 -3.97
C GLY A 83 -2.48 -1.84 -2.57
N ARG A 84 -2.06 -0.93 -1.70
CA ARG A 84 -2.67 -0.76 -0.38
C ARG A 84 -4.03 -0.09 -0.46
N ALA A 85 -4.22 0.85 -1.39
CA ALA A 85 -5.53 1.44 -1.67
C ALA A 85 -6.55 0.39 -2.12
N ASP A 86 -6.13 -0.60 -2.89
CA ASP A 86 -7.01 -1.72 -3.30
C ASP A 86 -7.64 -2.43 -2.11
N TYR A 87 -6.86 -2.74 -1.09
CA TYR A 87 -7.37 -3.41 0.10
C TYR A 87 -8.48 -2.60 0.79
N ILE A 88 -8.31 -1.29 0.87
CA ILE A 88 -9.34 -0.38 1.39
C ILE A 88 -10.61 -0.41 0.52
N HIS A 89 -10.47 -0.41 -0.79
CA HIS A 89 -11.63 -0.49 -1.69
C HIS A 89 -12.39 -1.81 -1.57
N TYR A 90 -11.69 -2.94 -1.41
CA TYR A 90 -12.34 -4.24 -1.18
C TYR A 90 -13.05 -4.31 0.18
N ILE A 91 -12.50 -3.71 1.23
CA ILE A 91 -13.21 -3.56 2.52
C ILE A 91 -14.48 -2.72 2.31
N ALA A 92 -14.39 -1.64 1.55
CA ALA A 92 -15.55 -0.81 1.24
C ALA A 92 -16.65 -1.58 0.50
N ASP A 93 -16.29 -2.49 -0.42
CA ASP A 93 -17.25 -3.37 -1.08
C ASP A 93 -17.96 -4.31 -0.09
N LEU A 94 -17.23 -4.90 0.84
CA LEU A 94 -17.81 -5.73 1.89
C LEU A 94 -18.76 -4.94 2.79
N LEU A 95 -18.39 -3.73 3.18
CA LEU A 95 -19.24 -2.87 3.98
C LEU A 95 -20.48 -2.40 3.20
N ALA A 96 -20.39 -2.27 1.88
CA ALA A 96 -21.50 -1.87 1.02
C ALA A 96 -22.67 -2.87 1.10
N GLU A 97 -22.41 -4.16 1.31
CA GLU A 97 -23.45 -5.19 1.44
C GLU A 97 -24.43 -4.87 2.59
N ALA A 98 -23.94 -4.26 3.68
CA ALA A 98 -24.76 -3.84 4.82
C ALA A 98 -25.22 -2.36 4.73
N HIS A 99 -24.94 -1.67 3.61
CA HIS A 99 -25.20 -0.24 3.40
C HIS A 99 -25.87 0.03 2.04
N ASP A 100 -26.93 -0.71 1.75
CA ASP A 100 -27.74 -0.56 0.52
C ASP A 100 -26.91 -0.63 -0.78
N GLY A 101 -25.88 -1.46 -0.80
CA GLY A 101 -25.01 -1.67 -1.96
C GLY A 101 -24.06 -0.52 -2.25
N LYS A 102 -23.93 0.47 -1.36
CA LYS A 102 -23.03 1.63 -1.52
C LYS A 102 -21.94 1.60 -0.45
N PRO A 103 -20.68 1.81 -0.82
CA PRO A 103 -19.61 1.96 0.15
C PRO A 103 -19.93 3.08 1.14
N PRO A 104 -19.96 2.80 2.46
CA PRO A 104 -20.24 3.83 3.45
C PRO A 104 -19.08 4.83 3.54
N VAL A 105 -19.40 6.09 3.77
CA VAL A 105 -18.42 7.17 3.94
C VAL A 105 -18.61 7.89 5.27
N GLY A 106 -17.53 8.51 5.73
CA GLY A 106 -17.57 9.39 6.90
C GLY A 106 -17.13 8.74 8.20
N THR A 107 -17.08 9.56 9.24
CA THR A 107 -16.46 9.24 10.53
C THR A 107 -17.29 8.33 11.43
N LYS A 108 -18.50 7.97 11.02
CA LYS A 108 -19.30 6.97 11.73
C LYS A 108 -18.75 5.55 11.57
N ILE A 109 -18.07 5.28 10.46
CA ILE A 109 -17.41 3.99 10.22
C ILE A 109 -16.07 3.97 10.94
N LYS A 110 -15.82 2.91 11.71
CA LYS A 110 -14.61 2.74 12.51
C LYS A 110 -13.97 1.39 12.24
N GLY A 111 -12.72 1.41 11.77
CA GLY A 111 -11.90 0.24 11.53
C GLY A 111 -10.82 0.04 12.58
N LEU A 112 -10.44 -1.23 12.80
CA LEU A 112 -9.28 -1.62 13.59
C LEU A 112 -8.24 -2.25 12.66
N ASP A 113 -7.07 -1.63 12.53
CA ASP A 113 -5.94 -2.17 11.79
C ASP A 113 -4.94 -2.81 12.76
N ILE A 114 -4.84 -4.14 12.67
CA ILE A 114 -3.98 -4.95 13.53
C ILE A 114 -2.62 -5.09 12.86
N GLY A 115 -1.56 -4.63 13.54
CA GLY A 115 -0.24 -4.55 12.94
C GLY A 115 -0.14 -3.40 11.94
N SER A 116 -0.55 -2.19 12.35
CA SER A 116 -0.59 -1.00 11.49
C SER A 116 0.79 -0.54 11.01
N GLY A 117 1.86 -1.00 11.66
CA GLY A 117 3.25 -0.75 11.28
C GLY A 117 3.69 0.70 11.48
N THR A 118 4.90 0.99 11.00
CA THR A 118 5.52 2.31 11.11
C THR A 118 4.85 3.35 10.22
N SER A 119 4.28 2.92 9.09
CA SER A 119 3.74 3.80 8.05
C SER A 119 2.28 4.17 8.25
N CYS A 120 1.53 3.40 9.02
CA CYS A 120 0.09 3.58 9.25
C CYS A 120 -0.72 3.71 7.95
N ILE A 121 -0.29 3.01 6.90
CA ILE A 121 -0.77 3.28 5.53
C ILE A 121 -2.26 2.98 5.33
N TYR A 122 -2.79 1.89 5.90
CA TYR A 122 -4.20 1.56 5.74
C TYR A 122 -5.13 2.53 6.45
N PRO A 123 -4.91 2.91 7.72
CA PRO A 123 -5.67 3.98 8.37
C PRO A 123 -5.63 5.29 7.60
N ILE A 124 -4.45 5.68 7.09
CA ILE A 124 -4.29 6.90 6.29
C ILE A 124 -5.14 6.84 5.02
N LEU A 125 -5.02 5.77 4.23
CA LEU A 125 -5.77 5.63 2.98
C LEU A 125 -7.28 5.49 3.24
N GLY A 126 -7.69 4.71 4.23
CA GLY A 126 -9.10 4.57 4.57
C GLY A 126 -9.74 5.88 5.01
N ASN A 127 -9.04 6.70 5.77
CA ASN A 127 -9.50 8.03 6.13
C ASN A 127 -9.53 8.98 4.93
N CYS A 128 -8.47 9.03 4.12
CA CYS A 128 -8.39 9.92 2.97
C CYS A 128 -9.43 9.59 1.90
N ILE A 129 -9.68 8.30 1.63
CA ILE A 129 -10.56 7.85 0.54
C ILE A 129 -12.04 7.85 0.96
N TYR A 130 -12.35 7.33 2.14
CA TYR A 130 -13.72 7.12 2.61
C TYR A 130 -14.11 7.93 3.84
N GLY A 131 -13.19 8.65 4.45
CA GLY A 131 -13.46 9.46 5.66
C GLY A 131 -13.61 8.64 6.94
N TRP A 132 -13.24 7.36 6.94
CA TRP A 132 -13.38 6.47 8.09
C TRP A 132 -12.46 6.85 9.24
N LYS A 133 -12.87 6.51 10.46
CA LYS A 133 -11.99 6.54 11.64
C LYS A 133 -11.28 5.21 11.81
N PHE A 134 -10.09 5.26 12.41
CA PHE A 134 -9.30 4.06 12.68
C PHE A 134 -8.67 4.06 14.07
N VAL A 135 -8.51 2.85 14.58
CA VAL A 135 -7.49 2.53 15.58
C VAL A 135 -6.47 1.63 14.89
N GLY A 136 -5.21 2.02 14.91
CA GLY A 136 -4.09 1.20 14.47
C GLY A 136 -3.36 0.63 15.69
N SER A 137 -3.16 -0.67 15.73
CA SER A 137 -2.43 -1.32 16.81
C SER A 137 -1.14 -1.95 16.33
N ASP A 138 -0.12 -1.97 17.17
CA ASP A 138 1.12 -2.67 16.90
C ASP A 138 1.77 -3.14 18.20
N ILE A 139 2.55 -4.21 18.12
CA ILE A 139 3.36 -4.74 19.23
C ILE A 139 4.71 -4.03 19.37
N SER A 140 5.09 -3.22 18.39
CA SER A 140 6.30 -2.43 18.39
C SER A 140 6.02 -1.00 18.84
N SER A 141 6.60 -0.60 19.98
CA SER A 141 6.52 0.79 20.43
C SER A 141 7.19 1.76 19.47
N ASP A 142 8.26 1.34 18.78
CA ASP A 142 8.94 2.16 17.77
C ASP A 142 8.04 2.38 16.55
N ALA A 143 7.29 1.36 16.12
CA ALA A 143 6.30 1.50 15.05
C ALA A 143 5.22 2.51 15.43
N ILE A 144 4.66 2.41 16.64
CA ILE A 144 3.68 3.36 17.17
C ILE A 144 4.23 4.78 17.23
N ASN A 145 5.45 4.95 17.73
CA ASN A 145 6.09 6.27 17.81
C ASN A 145 6.31 6.88 16.42
N HIS A 146 6.75 6.07 15.45
CA HIS A 146 6.94 6.54 14.08
C HIS A 146 5.62 6.93 13.41
N ALA A 147 4.60 6.08 13.53
CA ALA A 147 3.26 6.38 13.02
C ALA A 147 2.69 7.68 13.63
N ASN A 148 2.89 7.90 14.93
CA ASN A 148 2.44 9.12 15.60
C ASN A 148 3.17 10.37 15.09
N LYS A 149 4.45 10.29 14.69
CA LYS A 149 5.12 11.43 14.05
C LYS A 149 4.43 11.82 12.75
N ILE A 150 4.08 10.84 11.92
CA ILE A 150 3.33 11.09 10.67
C ILE A 150 1.98 11.75 10.98
N LEU A 151 1.23 11.21 11.92
CA LEU A 151 -0.09 11.75 12.28
C LEU A 151 0.01 13.16 12.86
N ASN A 152 1.04 13.47 13.62
CA ASN A 152 1.27 14.80 14.18
C ASN A 152 1.50 15.87 13.11
N SER A 153 2.10 15.53 11.98
CA SER A 153 2.26 16.44 10.84
C SER A 153 0.97 16.64 10.03
N ASN A 154 -0.06 15.81 10.26
CA ASN A 154 -1.30 15.79 9.48
C ASN A 154 -2.52 15.92 10.42
N PRO A 155 -2.99 17.14 10.75
CA PRO A 155 -4.03 17.34 11.76
C PRO A 155 -5.34 16.60 11.50
N THR A 156 -5.79 16.52 10.25
CA THR A 156 -7.01 15.78 9.88
C THR A 156 -6.86 14.29 10.16
N LEU A 157 -5.70 13.71 9.83
CA LEU A 157 -5.41 12.31 10.13
C LEU A 157 -5.36 12.07 11.64
N LYS A 158 -4.67 12.93 12.37
CA LYS A 158 -4.55 12.85 13.84
C LYS A 158 -5.91 12.88 14.54
N LYS A 159 -6.86 13.64 14.02
CA LYS A 159 -8.23 13.70 14.53
C LYS A 159 -8.96 12.36 14.40
N ASN A 160 -8.74 11.64 13.30
CA ASN A 160 -9.52 10.46 12.92
C ASN A 160 -8.81 9.13 13.14
N ILE A 161 -7.49 9.14 13.36
CA ILE A 161 -6.67 7.94 13.54
C ILE A 161 -6.02 7.98 14.91
N LYS A 162 -6.20 6.92 15.67
CA LYS A 162 -5.53 6.69 16.97
C LYS A 162 -4.67 5.46 16.88
N THR A 163 -3.51 5.50 17.52
CA THR A 163 -2.64 4.33 17.63
C THR A 163 -2.72 3.74 19.03
N ARG A 164 -2.53 2.44 19.14
CA ARG A 164 -2.49 1.71 20.41
C ARG A 164 -1.37 0.70 20.42
N PHE A 165 -0.61 0.69 21.48
CA PHE A 165 0.40 -0.32 21.72
C PHE A 165 -0.23 -1.60 22.27
N GLN A 166 -0.03 -2.74 21.58
CA GLN A 166 -0.41 -4.06 22.07
C GLN A 166 0.73 -4.69 22.87
N LYS A 167 0.53 -4.79 24.16
CA LYS A 167 1.58 -5.28 25.10
C LYS A 167 1.92 -6.76 24.90
N SER A 168 1.02 -7.54 24.35
CA SER A 168 1.19 -8.99 24.22
C SER A 168 1.09 -9.44 22.77
N ALA A 169 2.17 -10.01 22.23
CA ALA A 169 2.18 -10.63 20.91
C ALA A 169 1.27 -11.87 20.80
N LYS A 170 0.91 -12.48 21.94
CA LYS A 170 0.03 -13.66 21.98
C LYS A 170 -1.45 -13.32 21.94
N HIS A 171 -1.81 -12.06 22.15
CA HIS A 171 -3.20 -11.63 22.26
C HIS A 171 -3.47 -10.48 21.29
N THR A 172 -4.32 -10.70 20.33
CA THR A 172 -4.66 -9.69 19.31
C THR A 172 -5.55 -8.58 19.86
N PHE A 173 -6.52 -8.93 20.71
CA PHE A 173 -7.57 -8.00 21.16
C PHE A 173 -7.54 -7.71 22.66
N LYS A 174 -6.87 -8.53 23.45
CA LYS A 174 -6.84 -8.39 24.91
C LYS A 174 -6.22 -7.05 25.30
N ASP A 175 -6.91 -6.31 26.17
CA ASP A 175 -6.52 -5.00 26.68
C ASP A 175 -6.34 -3.91 25.58
N LEU A 176 -6.69 -4.25 24.32
CA LEU A 176 -6.63 -3.35 23.19
C LEU A 176 -7.97 -2.67 22.92
N ILE A 177 -9.06 -3.43 22.96
CA ILE A 177 -10.42 -2.94 22.74
C ILE A 177 -11.04 -2.59 24.09
N LYS A 178 -11.59 -1.38 24.21
CA LYS A 178 -12.31 -0.93 25.41
C LYS A 178 -13.67 -1.62 25.46
N SER A 179 -14.20 -1.80 26.68
CA SER A 179 -15.44 -2.57 26.91
C SER A 179 -16.68 -2.08 26.17
N ASP A 180 -16.74 -0.78 25.89
CA ASP A 180 -17.85 -0.10 25.21
C ASP A 180 -17.54 0.25 23.75
N GLU A 181 -16.36 -0.14 23.27
CA GLU A 181 -15.87 0.20 21.95
C GLU A 181 -16.33 -0.80 20.90
N LYS A 182 -16.85 -0.28 19.79
CA LYS A 182 -17.29 -1.08 18.64
C LYS A 182 -16.51 -0.68 17.39
N PHE A 183 -16.21 -1.67 16.57
CA PHE A 183 -15.62 -1.50 15.24
C PHE A 183 -16.55 -2.08 14.18
N ASP A 184 -16.63 -1.43 13.04
CA ASP A 184 -17.41 -1.92 11.89
C ASP A 184 -16.65 -3.01 11.16
N PHE A 185 -15.32 -2.99 11.21
CA PHE A 185 -14.45 -4.02 10.66
C PHE A 185 -13.10 -4.07 11.37
N THR A 186 -12.44 -5.21 11.21
CA THR A 186 -11.03 -5.40 11.55
C THR A 186 -10.27 -5.82 10.31
N MET A 187 -9.03 -5.38 10.22
CA MET A 187 -8.12 -5.76 9.14
C MET A 187 -6.74 -6.07 9.67
N CYS A 188 -6.01 -6.89 8.95
CA CYS A 188 -4.63 -7.23 9.26
C CYS A 188 -3.90 -7.58 7.97
N ASN A 189 -2.74 -6.98 7.78
CA ASN A 189 -1.79 -7.36 6.75
C ASN A 189 -0.48 -7.79 7.43
N PRO A 190 -0.36 -9.08 7.81
CA PRO A 190 0.80 -9.55 8.56
C PRO A 190 2.08 -9.44 7.74
N PRO A 191 3.25 -9.29 8.38
CA PRO A 191 4.52 -9.25 7.67
C PRO A 191 4.79 -10.60 7.00
N PHE A 192 5.05 -10.59 5.69
CA PHE A 192 5.43 -11.79 4.91
C PHE A 192 6.93 -12.04 4.93
N TYR A 193 7.73 -11.01 5.27
CA TYR A 193 9.18 -11.05 5.31
C TYR A 193 9.68 -10.37 6.58
N SER A 194 10.64 -10.99 7.22
CA SER A 194 11.24 -10.45 8.45
C SER A 194 12.19 -9.27 8.17
N SER A 195 12.70 -9.15 6.93
CA SER A 195 13.66 -8.12 6.55
C SER A 195 13.53 -7.69 5.08
N LEU A 196 14.09 -6.52 4.77
CA LEU A 196 14.23 -6.01 3.40
C LEU A 196 15.05 -6.96 2.52
N GLU A 197 16.01 -7.66 3.11
CA GLU A 197 16.90 -8.60 2.42
C GLU A 197 16.14 -9.86 1.99
N GLU A 198 15.30 -10.41 2.84
CA GLU A 198 14.41 -11.52 2.48
C GLU A 198 13.45 -11.16 1.36
N ALA A 199 12.85 -9.96 1.42
CA ALA A 199 11.96 -9.47 0.37
C ALA A 199 12.68 -9.28 -0.98
N LYS A 200 13.91 -8.75 -0.97
CA LYS A 200 14.75 -8.64 -2.17
C LYS A 200 15.09 -10.01 -2.75
N ASN A 201 15.45 -10.96 -1.92
CA ASN A 201 15.77 -12.32 -2.33
C ASN A 201 14.56 -13.04 -2.94
N ALA A 202 13.39 -12.87 -2.35
CA ALA A 202 12.13 -13.42 -2.88
C ALA A 202 11.74 -12.78 -4.23
N SER A 203 11.89 -11.46 -4.36
CA SER A 203 11.65 -10.73 -5.62
C SER A 203 12.60 -11.16 -6.71
N SER A 204 13.90 -11.32 -6.40
CA SER A 204 14.93 -11.80 -7.34
C SER A 204 14.66 -13.22 -7.82
N ARG A 205 14.20 -14.13 -6.94
CA ARG A 205 13.77 -15.48 -7.31
C ARG A 205 12.56 -15.46 -8.23
N LYS A 206 11.59 -14.59 -7.97
CA LYS A 206 10.39 -14.42 -8.80
C LYS A 206 10.74 -13.97 -10.23
N VAL A 207 11.63 -13.00 -10.37
CA VAL A 207 12.11 -12.50 -11.66
C VAL A 207 12.89 -13.56 -12.41
N LYS A 208 13.78 -14.30 -11.75
CA LYS A 208 14.51 -15.43 -12.36
C LYS A 208 13.56 -16.52 -12.86
N ASN A 209 12.55 -16.89 -12.07
CA ASN A 209 11.57 -17.90 -12.45
C ASN A 209 10.68 -17.46 -13.62
N LEU A 210 10.31 -16.18 -13.69
CA LEU A 210 9.55 -15.62 -14.82
C LEU A 210 10.38 -15.60 -16.11
N ASN A 211 11.68 -15.31 -16.03
CA ASN A 211 12.57 -15.33 -17.18
C ASN A 211 12.84 -16.75 -17.69
N VAL A 212 13.01 -17.72 -16.80
CA VAL A 212 13.17 -19.14 -17.17
C VAL A 212 11.92 -19.67 -17.87
N ASN A 213 10.73 -19.30 -17.44
CA ASN A 213 9.47 -19.69 -18.08
C ASN A 213 9.25 -19.02 -19.46
N LYS A 214 9.80 -17.83 -19.69
CA LYS A 214 9.78 -17.19 -21.02
C LYS A 214 10.71 -17.89 -22.01
N VAL A 215 11.88 -18.36 -21.56
CA VAL A 215 12.84 -19.09 -22.41
C VAL A 215 12.28 -20.47 -22.79
N LYS A 216 11.57 -21.16 -21.88
CA LYS A 216 10.94 -22.46 -22.17
C LYS A 216 9.74 -22.41 -23.13
N LYS A 217 9.11 -21.26 -23.32
CA LYS A 217 8.00 -21.08 -24.26
C LYS A 217 8.42 -20.68 -25.67
N GLY A 218 9.71 -20.50 -25.94
CA GLY A 218 10.27 -20.01 -27.20
C GLY A 218 10.93 -21.07 -28.11
N HIS A 219 10.86 -22.35 -27.77
CA HIS A 219 11.44 -23.39 -28.63
C HIS A 219 10.37 -24.41 -29.00
N THR A 220 9.71 -24.16 -30.12
CA THR A 220 9.12 -25.21 -30.95
C THR A 220 10.17 -25.54 -32.00
N PRO A 221 10.72 -26.78 -32.09
CA PRO A 221 11.61 -27.14 -33.18
C PRO A 221 10.80 -27.21 -34.47
N VAL A 222 11.20 -26.39 -35.43
CA VAL A 222 10.75 -26.55 -36.82
C VAL A 222 11.44 -27.82 -37.35
N ASN A 223 10.63 -28.82 -37.56
CA ASN A 223 11.06 -30.04 -38.19
C ASN A 223 11.29 -29.77 -39.69
N LYS A 224 12.53 -29.58 -40.11
CA LYS A 224 12.94 -29.66 -41.52
C LYS A 224 13.30 -31.10 -41.81
N ASN A 225 12.37 -31.81 -42.40
CA ASN A 225 12.66 -32.93 -43.32
C ASN A 225 11.37 -33.30 -44.02
N ASN A 226 11.33 -33.00 -45.31
CA ASN A 226 10.94 -34.01 -46.28
C ASN A 226 11.31 -33.60 -47.71
N PRO A 227 11.64 -34.59 -48.54
CA PRO A 227 12.29 -34.46 -49.83
C PRO A 227 11.35 -33.92 -50.93
#